data_5d0879a05d57e4a5515ea87cd7bbe701
#
_entry.id   5d0879a05d57e4a5515ea87cd7bbe701
#
_cell.length_a   1.000
_cell.length_b   1.000
_cell.length_c   1.000
_cell.angle_alpha   90.00
_cell.angle_beta   90.00
_cell.angle_gamma   90.00
#
_symmetry.space_group_name_H-M   'P 1'
#
loop_
_entity.id
_entity.type
_entity.pdbx_description
1 polymer ?
#
loop_
_entity_poly.entity_id
_entity_poly.type
_entity_poly.pdbx_seq_one_letter_code
_entity_poly.pdbx_strand_id
1 'polypeptide(L)'
;IPGHSPVYGSINSIASFSRRHGDLETHLHFNPSKINFDSIALQVQPSDLSYHRNNLIIDHFELSNHDQHIIANGQTSGNQNDSVLIRFKDINVPYILNLVNFHSVKFAGTASGKASVKSFFHHPQLQAKLEVQDFQFEEGDMGTLYAEANYNDKEGKINIDAYADAGDGARTDINGYVDIKKSYINLPIFANNTHLYFLK
;
A
#
# COMPACT_ATOMS: atom_id res chain seq x y z
N ILE A 1 -16.68 16.12 12.35
CA ILE A 1 -15.38 16.60 12.86
C ILE A 1 -14.48 16.69 11.65
N PRO A 2 -13.85 17.85 11.32
CA PRO A 2 -12.94 17.94 10.20
C PRO A 2 -11.79 16.97 10.46
N GLY A 3 -11.55 16.03 9.54
CA GLY A 3 -10.55 14.99 9.69
C GLY A 3 -9.16 15.60 9.81
N HIS A 4 -8.43 15.23 10.83
CA HIS A 4 -7.00 15.45 10.84
C HIS A 4 -6.41 14.69 9.66
N SER A 5 -5.64 15.40 8.83
CA SER A 5 -4.86 14.72 7.81
C SER A 5 -3.91 13.76 8.53
N PRO A 6 -3.95 12.46 8.23
CA PRO A 6 -3.10 11.50 8.93
C PRO A 6 -1.60 11.72 8.65
N VAL A 7 -1.27 12.57 7.68
CA VAL A 7 0.12 12.88 7.28
C VAL A 7 0.41 14.35 7.56
N TYR A 8 1.45 14.59 8.35
CA TYR A 8 1.95 15.94 8.66
C TYR A 8 3.47 15.93 8.83
N GLY A 9 4.10 17.08 8.62
CA GLY A 9 5.56 17.22 8.72
C GLY A 9 6.10 18.18 7.69
N SER A 10 7.41 18.13 7.44
CA SER A 10 8.07 18.93 6.42
C SER A 10 8.90 18.04 5.50
N ILE A 11 8.79 18.27 4.20
CA ILE A 11 9.63 17.64 3.19
C ILE A 11 10.59 18.69 2.66
N ASN A 12 11.88 18.37 2.72
CA ASN A 12 12.93 19.18 2.17
C ASN A 12 13.28 18.67 0.76
N SER A 13 13.06 19.48 -0.25
CA SER A 13 13.28 19.06 -1.63
C SER A 13 13.79 20.19 -2.50
N ILE A 14 14.51 19.83 -3.55
CA ILE A 14 14.96 20.73 -4.61
C ILE A 14 14.20 20.35 -5.87
N ALA A 15 13.44 21.30 -6.42
CA ALA A 15 12.76 21.14 -7.69
C ALA A 15 13.54 21.88 -8.78
N SER A 16 13.86 21.20 -9.87
CA SER A 16 14.42 21.79 -11.06
C SER A 16 13.51 21.57 -12.26
N PHE A 17 13.42 22.59 -13.10
CA PHE A 17 12.56 22.59 -14.28
C PHE A 17 13.41 22.86 -15.50
N SER A 18 13.28 22.05 -16.52
CA SER A 18 13.95 22.23 -17.80
C SER A 18 12.97 22.02 -18.95
N ARG A 19 13.39 22.35 -20.17
CA ARG A 19 12.63 22.04 -21.38
C ARG A 19 13.41 21.06 -22.25
N ARG A 20 12.78 19.94 -22.57
CA ARG A 20 13.31 18.94 -23.48
C ARG A 20 12.40 18.81 -24.69
N HIS A 21 12.92 19.18 -25.88
CA HIS A 21 12.14 19.20 -27.14
C HIS A 21 10.83 20.01 -27.04
N GLY A 22 10.85 21.11 -26.29
CA GLY A 22 9.70 21.99 -26.10
C GLY A 22 8.79 21.65 -24.91
N ASP A 23 8.87 20.47 -24.35
CA ASP A 23 8.07 20.05 -23.20
C ASP A 23 8.78 20.30 -21.87
N LEU A 24 7.98 20.52 -20.84
CA LEU A 24 8.45 20.67 -19.48
C LEU A 24 8.94 19.33 -18.93
N GLU A 25 10.14 19.32 -18.41
CA GLU A 25 10.72 18.24 -17.63
C GLU A 25 10.94 18.75 -16.19
N THR A 26 10.48 17.97 -15.22
CA THR A 26 10.58 18.29 -13.80
C THR A 26 11.42 17.23 -13.12
N HIS A 27 12.42 17.65 -12.35
CA HIS A 27 13.20 16.80 -11.47
C HIS A 27 13.00 17.25 -10.02
N LEU A 28 12.70 16.29 -9.15
CA LEU A 28 12.61 16.51 -7.71
C LEU A 28 13.68 15.66 -7.04
N HIS A 29 14.55 16.32 -6.30
CA HIS A 29 15.49 15.68 -5.39
C HIS A 29 15.00 15.87 -3.97
N PHE A 30 14.75 14.78 -3.26
CA PHE A 30 14.39 14.79 -1.84
C PHE A 30 15.66 14.73 -1.00
N ASN A 31 15.79 15.68 -0.10
CA ASN A 31 16.79 15.62 0.96
C ASN A 31 16.22 14.84 2.17
N PRO A 32 17.07 14.35 3.06
CA PRO A 32 16.61 13.72 4.29
C PRO A 32 15.57 14.59 4.99
N SER A 33 14.40 14.02 5.23
CA SER A 33 13.24 14.73 5.75
C SER A 33 12.48 13.84 6.73
N LYS A 34 11.62 14.45 7.54
CA LYS A 34 10.81 13.73 8.51
C LYS A 34 9.35 14.07 8.31
N ILE A 35 8.56 13.07 8.04
CA ILE A 35 7.10 13.16 8.00
C ILE A 35 6.52 12.29 9.11
N ASN A 36 5.41 12.70 9.66
CA ASN A 36 4.66 11.88 10.61
C ASN A 36 3.42 11.37 9.90
N PHE A 37 3.18 10.11 10.06
CA PHE A 37 1.98 9.44 9.63
C PHE A 37 1.25 8.94 10.87
N ASP A 38 0.14 9.58 11.20
CA ASP A 38 -0.54 9.42 12.49
C ASP A 38 0.45 9.63 13.66
N SER A 39 0.75 8.61 14.44
CA SER A 39 1.70 8.67 15.55
C SER A 39 3.14 8.25 15.18
N ILE A 40 3.41 7.91 13.90
CA ILE A 40 4.69 7.37 13.47
C ILE A 40 5.50 8.43 12.73
N ALA A 41 6.74 8.57 13.13
CA ALA A 41 7.69 9.41 12.43
C ALA A 41 8.44 8.60 11.36
N LEU A 42 8.16 8.87 10.08
CA LEU A 42 8.88 8.29 8.96
C LEU A 42 9.99 9.22 8.49
N GLN A 43 11.14 8.66 8.19
CA GLN A 43 12.23 9.35 7.55
C GLN A 43 12.12 9.18 6.03
N VAL A 44 12.16 10.30 5.30
CA VAL A 44 12.30 10.30 3.85
C VAL A 44 13.80 10.25 3.57
N GLN A 45 14.25 9.23 2.86
CA GLN A 45 15.64 9.09 2.44
C GLN A 45 15.91 9.92 1.17
N PRO A 46 17.17 10.27 0.89
CA PRO A 46 17.53 10.94 -0.36
C PRO A 46 17.02 10.13 -1.55
N SER A 47 16.28 10.80 -2.44
CA SER A 47 15.57 10.14 -3.54
C SER A 47 15.38 11.10 -4.70
N ASP A 48 15.30 10.56 -5.91
CA ASP A 48 15.10 11.35 -7.12
C ASP A 48 13.82 10.92 -7.85
N LEU A 49 13.01 11.90 -8.24
CA LEU A 49 11.85 11.73 -9.10
C LEU A 49 11.98 12.60 -10.33
N SER A 50 11.66 12.02 -11.48
CA SER A 50 11.60 12.75 -12.74
C SER A 50 10.24 12.60 -13.39
N TYR A 51 9.72 13.71 -13.92
CA TYR A 51 8.44 13.70 -14.63
C TYR A 51 8.54 14.41 -15.98
N HIS A 52 8.13 13.74 -17.05
CA HIS A 52 8.10 14.29 -18.39
C HIS A 52 7.02 13.58 -19.23
N ARG A 53 6.08 14.31 -19.84
CA ARG A 53 5.06 13.77 -20.75
C ARG A 53 4.31 12.52 -20.21
N ASN A 54 3.75 12.58 -19.01
CA ASN A 54 3.10 11.45 -18.35
C ASN A 54 4.03 10.25 -18.07
N ASN A 55 5.32 10.45 -18.15
CA ASN A 55 6.30 9.49 -17.67
C ASN A 55 6.83 9.96 -16.32
N LEU A 56 6.55 9.19 -15.28
CA LEU A 56 7.10 9.37 -13.94
C LEU A 56 8.17 8.31 -13.74
N ILE A 57 9.37 8.72 -13.42
CA ILE A 57 10.48 7.87 -13.02
C ILE A 57 10.73 8.11 -11.54
N ILE A 58 10.79 7.04 -10.78
CA ILE A 58 11.11 7.06 -9.35
C ILE A 58 12.41 6.29 -9.18
N ASP A 59 13.46 6.99 -8.74
CA ASP A 59 14.74 6.39 -8.43
C ASP A 59 14.89 6.32 -6.92
N HIS A 60 14.67 5.11 -6.41
CA HIS A 60 14.85 4.72 -5.02
C HIS A 60 14.18 5.64 -3.99
N PHE A 61 12.88 5.92 -4.15
CA PHE A 61 12.15 6.63 -3.11
C PHE A 61 11.94 5.74 -1.90
N GLU A 62 12.44 6.15 -0.73
CA GLU A 62 12.38 5.35 0.48
C GLU A 62 11.82 6.15 1.66
N LEU A 63 10.85 5.52 2.34
CA LEU A 63 10.37 5.92 3.67
C LEU A 63 10.78 4.85 4.66
N SER A 64 11.34 5.25 5.80
CA SER A 64 11.79 4.30 6.82
C SER A 64 11.49 4.78 8.25
N ASN A 65 11.28 3.81 9.14
CA ASN A 65 11.22 4.01 10.58
C ASN A 65 11.72 2.73 11.28
N HIS A 66 12.93 2.77 11.82
CA HIS A 66 13.60 1.59 12.39
C HIS A 66 13.65 0.45 11.36
N ASP A 67 12.96 -0.66 11.62
CA ASP A 67 12.91 -1.84 10.75
C ASP A 67 11.82 -1.74 9.66
N GLN A 68 10.99 -0.71 9.72
CA GLN A 68 9.91 -0.49 8.75
C GLN A 68 10.44 0.26 7.53
N HIS A 69 10.19 -0.28 6.35
CA HIS A 69 10.64 0.30 5.09
C HIS A 69 9.55 0.25 4.03
N ILE A 70 9.39 1.34 3.31
CA ILE A 70 8.60 1.41 2.07
C ILE A 70 9.52 1.96 0.99
N ILE A 71 9.81 1.17 -0.03
CA ILE A 71 10.73 1.52 -1.11
C ILE A 71 9.96 1.45 -2.42
N ALA A 72 9.95 2.56 -3.17
CA ALA A 72 9.37 2.62 -4.51
C ALA A 72 10.46 2.85 -5.55
N ASN A 73 10.42 2.09 -6.65
CA ASN A 73 11.39 2.21 -7.74
C ASN A 73 10.74 1.83 -9.07
N GLY A 74 11.15 2.45 -10.15
CA GLY A 74 10.69 2.14 -11.49
C GLY A 74 10.13 3.34 -12.22
N GLN A 75 9.36 3.05 -13.27
CA GLN A 75 8.73 4.11 -14.05
C GLN A 75 7.30 3.75 -14.43
N THR A 76 6.49 4.76 -14.70
CA THR A 76 5.15 4.59 -15.25
C THR A 76 4.91 5.60 -16.34
N SER A 77 4.50 5.12 -17.49
CA SER A 77 4.21 5.90 -18.68
C SER A 77 2.93 5.40 -19.35
N GLY A 78 2.71 5.74 -20.60
CA GLY A 78 1.69 5.11 -21.43
C GLY A 78 2.03 3.69 -21.90
N ASN A 79 3.25 3.20 -21.63
CA ASN A 79 3.68 1.85 -22.00
C ASN A 79 3.19 0.84 -20.96
N GLN A 80 2.52 -0.22 -21.40
CA GLN A 80 1.97 -1.26 -20.51
C GLN A 80 3.05 -2.10 -19.81
N ASN A 81 4.28 -2.09 -20.31
CA ASN A 81 5.39 -2.81 -19.69
C ASN A 81 6.04 -2.04 -18.54
N ASP A 82 5.79 -0.74 -18.46
CA ASP A 82 6.33 0.10 -17.41
C ASP A 82 5.55 -0.10 -16.11
N SER A 83 6.28 -0.19 -15.02
CA SER A 83 5.69 -0.29 -13.69
C SER A 83 6.58 0.36 -12.62
N VAL A 84 5.94 0.91 -11.61
CA VAL A 84 6.57 1.25 -10.34
C VAL A 84 6.40 0.07 -9.40
N LEU A 85 7.52 -0.47 -8.94
CA LEU A 85 7.57 -1.53 -7.95
C LEU A 85 7.70 -0.91 -6.56
N ILE A 86 6.79 -1.27 -5.67
CA ILE A 86 6.79 -0.87 -4.27
C ILE A 86 7.10 -2.11 -3.44
N ARG A 87 8.11 -2.03 -2.58
CA ARG A 87 8.41 -3.03 -1.55
C ARG A 87 8.15 -2.42 -0.18
N PHE A 88 7.53 -3.18 0.69
CA PHE A 88 7.31 -2.77 2.07
C PHE A 88 7.68 -3.90 3.01
N LYS A 89 8.25 -3.53 4.15
CA LYS A 89 8.74 -4.44 5.16
C LYS A 89 8.28 -3.98 6.53
N ASP A 90 7.75 -4.92 7.30
CA ASP A 90 7.38 -4.77 8.71
C ASP A 90 6.41 -3.60 8.99
N ILE A 91 5.50 -3.33 8.05
CA ILE A 91 4.52 -2.25 8.19
C ILE A 91 3.33 -2.72 9.01
N ASN A 92 3.00 -1.97 10.05
CA ASN A 92 1.84 -2.26 10.89
C ASN A 92 0.52 -2.10 10.11
N VAL A 93 -0.32 -3.13 10.12
CA VAL A 93 -1.57 -3.17 9.34
C VAL A 93 -2.53 -2.03 9.67
N PRO A 94 -2.79 -1.66 10.93
CA PRO A 94 -3.60 -0.50 11.28
C PRO A 94 -3.18 0.80 10.56
N TYR A 95 -1.89 1.00 10.31
CA TYR A 95 -1.43 2.20 9.61
C TYR A 95 -1.83 2.23 8.15
N ILE A 96 -1.79 1.08 7.48
CA ILE A 96 -2.24 0.94 6.09
C ILE A 96 -3.75 1.22 6.02
N LEU A 97 -4.51 0.69 6.96
CA LEU A 97 -5.96 0.86 7.00
C LEU A 97 -6.38 2.30 7.29
N ASN A 98 -5.65 2.99 8.17
CA ASN A 98 -5.86 4.41 8.44
C ASN A 98 -5.61 5.28 7.19
N LEU A 99 -4.62 4.93 6.34
CA LEU A 99 -4.35 5.63 5.08
C LEU A 99 -5.56 5.61 4.14
N VAL A 100 -6.27 4.50 4.10
CA VAL A 100 -7.44 4.32 3.22
C VAL A 100 -8.76 4.61 3.94
N ASN A 101 -8.69 5.16 5.16
CA ASN A 101 -9.84 5.50 6.01
C ASN A 101 -10.78 4.29 6.24
N PHE A 102 -10.19 3.12 6.45
CA PHE A 102 -10.93 1.88 6.69
C PHE A 102 -10.98 1.58 8.20
N HIS A 103 -12.17 1.65 8.79
CA HIS A 103 -12.38 1.48 10.24
C HIS A 103 -13.54 0.55 10.59
N SER A 104 -14.11 -0.13 9.59
CA SER A 104 -15.32 -0.95 9.78
C SER A 104 -15.08 -2.20 10.62
N VAL A 105 -13.87 -2.71 10.59
CA VAL A 105 -13.40 -3.86 11.37
C VAL A 105 -11.96 -3.63 11.79
N LYS A 106 -11.55 -4.27 12.89
CA LYS A 106 -10.19 -4.16 13.40
C LYS A 106 -9.34 -5.29 12.82
N PHE A 107 -8.28 -4.91 12.16
CA PHE A 107 -7.22 -5.82 11.75
C PHE A 107 -5.92 -5.39 12.42
N ALA A 108 -5.11 -6.36 12.84
CA ALA A 108 -3.76 -6.12 13.33
C ALA A 108 -2.77 -7.10 12.71
N GLY A 109 -1.49 -6.84 12.95
CA GLY A 109 -0.37 -7.63 12.44
C GLY A 109 0.67 -6.77 11.76
N THR A 110 1.73 -7.41 11.28
CA THR A 110 2.88 -6.79 10.64
C THR A 110 2.99 -7.27 9.19
N ALA A 111 2.78 -6.35 8.25
CA ALA A 111 2.73 -6.65 6.82
C ALA A 111 4.08 -6.44 6.14
N SER A 112 4.49 -7.43 5.35
CA SER A 112 5.62 -7.35 4.43
C SER A 112 5.20 -7.82 3.04
N GLY A 113 5.79 -7.25 1.99
CA GLY A 113 5.42 -7.66 0.66
C GLY A 113 5.88 -6.73 -0.46
N LYS A 114 5.18 -6.85 -1.57
CA LYS A 114 5.43 -6.04 -2.77
C LYS A 114 4.14 -5.68 -3.48
N ALA A 115 4.13 -4.51 -4.10
CA ALA A 115 3.09 -4.09 -5.01
C ALA A 115 3.70 -3.57 -6.31
N SER A 116 2.96 -3.62 -7.39
CA SER A 116 3.33 -2.98 -8.65
C SER A 116 2.18 -2.12 -9.15
N VAL A 117 2.50 -0.93 -9.62
CA VAL A 117 1.55 0.02 -10.20
C VAL A 117 1.92 0.28 -11.64
N LYS A 118 0.94 0.08 -12.55
CA LYS A 118 1.06 0.37 -13.98
C LYS A 118 0.07 1.44 -14.40
N SER A 119 0.37 2.13 -15.50
CA SER A 119 -0.53 3.10 -16.15
C SER A 119 -1.09 4.17 -15.20
N PHE A 120 -0.27 4.67 -14.28
CA PHE A 120 -0.68 5.55 -13.18
C PHE A 120 -1.53 6.75 -13.61
N PHE A 121 -1.22 7.36 -14.76
CA PHE A 121 -1.89 8.59 -15.23
C PHE A 121 -3.15 8.37 -16.07
N HIS A 122 -3.47 7.12 -16.43
CA HIS A 122 -4.61 6.84 -17.30
C HIS A 122 -5.62 5.90 -16.64
N HIS A 123 -5.30 4.61 -16.60
CA HIS A 123 -6.11 3.57 -15.98
C HIS A 123 -5.21 2.77 -15.03
N PRO A 124 -5.03 3.25 -13.80
CA PRO A 124 -4.12 2.62 -12.86
C PRO A 124 -4.51 1.17 -12.58
N GLN A 125 -3.52 0.31 -12.65
CA GLN A 125 -3.61 -1.10 -12.29
C GLN A 125 -2.62 -1.33 -11.16
N LEU A 126 -3.09 -1.91 -10.07
CA LEU A 126 -2.26 -2.27 -8.94
C LEU A 126 -2.37 -3.76 -8.67
N GLN A 127 -1.24 -4.40 -8.49
CA GLN A 127 -1.15 -5.78 -8.02
C GLN A 127 -0.29 -5.77 -6.76
N ALA A 128 -0.74 -6.44 -5.71
CA ALA A 128 0.00 -6.56 -4.46
C ALA A 128 -0.01 -8.01 -3.98
N LYS A 129 1.12 -8.42 -3.41
CA LYS A 129 1.27 -9.68 -2.67
C LYS A 129 1.87 -9.34 -1.32
N LEU A 130 1.22 -9.79 -0.26
CA LEU A 130 1.63 -9.50 1.10
C LEU A 130 1.50 -10.73 2.00
N GLU A 131 2.35 -10.74 3.00
CA GLU A 131 2.31 -11.61 4.15
C GLU A 131 2.12 -10.74 5.39
N VAL A 132 1.19 -11.11 6.25
CA VAL A 132 0.95 -10.43 7.53
C VAL A 132 1.22 -11.41 8.64
N GLN A 133 2.27 -11.18 9.39
CA GLN A 133 2.60 -11.95 10.60
C GLN A 133 1.76 -11.45 11.78
N ASP A 134 1.46 -12.35 12.70
CA ASP A 134 0.64 -12.08 13.88
C ASP A 134 -0.70 -11.42 13.48
N PHE A 135 -1.30 -11.96 12.42
CA PHE A 135 -2.56 -11.42 11.88
C PHE A 135 -3.70 -11.64 12.87
N GLN A 136 -4.39 -10.56 13.17
CA GLN A 136 -5.56 -10.59 14.03
C GLN A 136 -6.76 -9.98 13.31
N PHE A 137 -7.91 -10.60 13.52
CA PHE A 137 -9.22 -10.10 13.13
C PHE A 137 -10.05 -9.86 14.38
N GLU A 138 -10.45 -8.61 14.62
CA GLU A 138 -11.01 -8.15 15.89
C GLU A 138 -10.06 -8.48 17.07
N GLU A 139 -10.43 -9.41 17.94
CA GLU A 139 -9.62 -9.86 19.07
C GLU A 139 -9.10 -11.31 18.86
N GLY A 140 -9.37 -11.90 17.68
CA GLY A 140 -8.99 -13.27 17.36
C GLY A 140 -7.64 -13.36 16.67
N ASP A 141 -6.75 -14.19 17.19
CA ASP A 141 -5.50 -14.54 16.53
C ASP A 141 -5.79 -15.50 15.36
N MET A 142 -5.34 -15.12 14.18
CA MET A 142 -5.54 -15.84 12.93
C MET A 142 -4.21 -16.37 12.35
N GLY A 143 -3.09 -16.18 13.05
CA GLY A 143 -1.77 -16.64 12.63
C GLY A 143 -1.15 -15.77 11.54
N THR A 144 -0.73 -16.37 10.43
CA THR A 144 -0.13 -15.63 9.30
C THR A 144 -1.11 -15.53 8.14
N LEU A 145 -1.36 -14.29 7.68
CA LEU A 145 -2.19 -14.04 6.50
C LEU A 145 -1.31 -13.91 5.26
N TYR A 146 -1.66 -14.63 4.21
CA TYR A 146 -1.12 -14.48 2.87
C TYR A 146 -2.21 -13.90 1.97
N ALA A 147 -1.93 -12.80 1.29
CA ALA A 147 -2.92 -12.14 0.46
C ALA A 147 -2.37 -11.66 -0.88
N GLU A 148 -3.19 -11.79 -1.91
CA GLU A 148 -3.03 -11.15 -3.20
C GLU A 148 -4.18 -10.18 -3.43
N ALA A 149 -3.86 -8.96 -3.85
CA ALA A 149 -4.84 -7.94 -4.18
C ALA A 149 -4.60 -7.39 -5.58
N ASN A 150 -5.67 -7.25 -6.36
CA ASN A 150 -5.61 -6.76 -7.72
C ASN A 150 -6.65 -5.66 -7.91
N TYR A 151 -6.20 -4.45 -8.22
CA TYR A 151 -7.06 -3.32 -8.55
C TYR A 151 -6.99 -3.00 -10.05
N ASN A 152 -8.17 -2.79 -10.65
CA ASN A 152 -8.30 -2.29 -11.99
C ASN A 152 -9.30 -1.12 -11.98
N ASP A 153 -8.83 0.06 -12.41
CA ASP A 153 -9.65 1.29 -12.40
C ASP A 153 -10.92 1.17 -13.25
N LYS A 154 -10.89 0.43 -14.37
CA LYS A 154 -12.07 0.22 -15.23
C LYS A 154 -13.22 -0.43 -14.47
N GLU A 155 -12.90 -1.39 -13.60
CA GLU A 155 -13.87 -2.10 -12.77
C GLU A 155 -14.20 -1.32 -11.50
N GLY A 156 -13.26 -0.52 -10.99
CA GLY A 156 -13.37 0.20 -9.73
C GLY A 156 -13.35 -0.72 -8.51
N LYS A 157 -12.81 -1.91 -8.67
CA LYS A 157 -12.78 -2.96 -7.65
C LYS A 157 -11.35 -3.37 -7.31
N ILE A 158 -11.13 -3.68 -6.04
CA ILE A 158 -9.98 -4.43 -5.56
C ILE A 158 -10.45 -5.87 -5.35
N ASN A 159 -9.99 -6.80 -6.18
CA ASN A 159 -10.19 -8.23 -5.96
C ASN A 159 -9.13 -8.71 -4.96
N ILE A 160 -9.57 -9.49 -3.99
CA ILE A 160 -8.73 -10.00 -2.89
C ILE A 160 -8.85 -11.52 -2.88
N ASP A 161 -7.70 -12.19 -2.86
CA ASP A 161 -7.54 -13.62 -2.66
C ASP A 161 -6.55 -13.81 -1.51
N ALA A 162 -7.05 -14.30 -0.38
CA ALA A 162 -6.25 -14.39 0.83
C ALA A 162 -6.60 -15.61 1.66
N TYR A 163 -5.63 -16.06 2.45
CA TYR A 163 -5.89 -17.03 3.51
C TYR A 163 -5.03 -16.75 4.73
N ALA A 164 -5.58 -17.01 5.89
CA ALA A 164 -4.86 -16.99 7.16
C ALA A 164 -4.60 -18.44 7.61
N ASP A 165 -3.39 -18.71 8.07
CA ASP A 165 -2.92 -19.99 8.59
C ASP A 165 -2.54 -19.80 10.07
N ALA A 166 -3.34 -20.34 10.96
CA ALA A 166 -3.10 -20.31 12.40
C ALA A 166 -2.32 -21.54 12.91
N GLY A 167 -1.87 -22.43 12.01
CA GLY A 167 -1.23 -23.69 12.36
C GLY A 167 -2.22 -24.81 12.70
N ASP A 168 -1.71 -26.01 12.93
CA ASP A 168 -2.47 -27.21 13.29
C ASP A 168 -3.66 -27.54 12.35
N GLY A 169 -3.54 -27.12 11.07
CA GLY A 169 -4.60 -27.29 10.07
C GLY A 169 -5.76 -26.28 10.19
N ALA A 170 -5.63 -25.26 11.04
CA ALA A 170 -6.58 -24.17 11.12
C ALA A 170 -6.32 -23.16 9.99
N ARG A 171 -7.28 -23.04 9.07
CA ARG A 171 -7.19 -22.17 7.91
C ARG A 171 -8.47 -21.36 7.72
N THR A 172 -8.30 -20.10 7.40
CA THR A 172 -9.41 -19.21 7.04
C THR A 172 -9.15 -18.61 5.67
N ASP A 173 -10.00 -18.92 4.72
CA ASP A 173 -9.95 -18.35 3.36
C ASP A 173 -10.83 -17.09 3.27
N ILE A 174 -10.32 -16.05 2.62
CA ILE A 174 -10.96 -14.76 2.46
C ILE A 174 -10.86 -14.37 0.98
N ASN A 175 -11.93 -14.55 0.23
CA ASN A 175 -11.94 -14.33 -1.21
C ASN A 175 -13.09 -13.42 -1.60
N GLY A 176 -12.80 -12.35 -2.33
CA GLY A 176 -13.88 -11.46 -2.75
C GLY A 176 -13.36 -10.14 -3.30
N TYR A 177 -14.08 -9.07 -3.03
CA TYR A 177 -13.70 -7.75 -3.55
C TYR A 177 -14.18 -6.60 -2.69
N VAL A 178 -13.46 -5.47 -2.83
CA VAL A 178 -13.87 -4.16 -2.35
C VAL A 178 -14.19 -3.28 -3.56
N ASP A 179 -15.42 -2.77 -3.66
CA ASP A 179 -15.84 -1.80 -4.67
C ASP A 179 -15.64 -0.39 -4.12
N ILE A 180 -14.58 0.28 -4.55
CA ILE A 180 -14.21 1.60 -4.06
C ILE A 180 -15.25 2.66 -4.46
N LYS A 181 -15.81 2.55 -5.69
CA LYS A 181 -16.78 3.51 -6.22
C LYS A 181 -18.11 3.46 -5.47
N LYS A 182 -18.48 2.28 -4.98
CA LYS A 182 -19.75 2.06 -4.26
C LYS A 182 -19.58 2.02 -2.74
N SER A 183 -18.34 2.13 -2.23
CA SER A 183 -18.02 1.92 -0.82
C SER A 183 -18.61 0.60 -0.28
N TYR A 184 -18.49 -0.46 -1.06
CA TYR A 184 -19.09 -1.76 -0.78
C TYR A 184 -18.03 -2.83 -0.66
N ILE A 185 -18.17 -3.68 0.34
CA ILE A 185 -17.27 -4.80 0.63
C ILE A 185 -18.05 -6.11 0.49
N ASN A 186 -17.48 -7.03 -0.27
CA ASN A 186 -17.95 -8.41 -0.38
C ASN A 186 -16.76 -9.35 -0.19
N LEU A 187 -16.51 -9.74 1.04
CA LEU A 187 -15.41 -10.63 1.45
C LEU A 187 -15.97 -11.82 2.21
N PRO A 188 -16.51 -12.84 1.52
CA PRO A 188 -16.85 -14.11 2.15
C PRO A 188 -15.65 -14.70 2.90
N ILE A 189 -15.90 -15.21 4.09
CA ILE A 189 -14.90 -15.83 4.96
C ILE A 189 -15.31 -17.29 5.17
N PHE A 190 -14.40 -18.21 4.88
CA PHE A 190 -14.56 -19.64 5.08
C PHE A 190 -13.52 -20.13 6.09
N ALA A 191 -13.96 -20.39 7.31
CA ALA A 191 -13.09 -20.86 8.39
C ALA A 191 -13.16 -22.41 8.52
N ASN A 192 -12.00 -23.05 8.55
CA ASN A 192 -11.85 -24.48 8.79
C ASN A 192 -10.93 -24.68 10.00
N ASN A 193 -11.40 -25.41 11.01
CA ASN A 193 -10.73 -25.65 12.29
C ASN A 193 -10.26 -24.36 13.01
N THR A 194 -10.82 -23.22 12.66
CA THR A 194 -10.45 -21.92 13.24
C THR A 194 -11.24 -21.69 14.53
N HIS A 195 -10.56 -21.27 15.57
CA HIS A 195 -11.19 -20.91 16.83
C HIS A 195 -11.88 -19.55 16.74
N LEU A 196 -13.22 -19.52 16.86
CA LEU A 196 -14.04 -18.33 16.65
C LEU A 196 -14.59 -17.73 17.96
N TYR A 197 -13.87 -17.80 19.09
CA TYR A 197 -14.37 -17.26 20.37
C TYR A 197 -14.55 -15.75 20.42
N PHE A 198 -14.00 -15.05 19.45
CA PHE A 198 -14.11 -13.59 19.31
C PHE A 198 -15.39 -13.14 18.58
N LEU A 199 -16.13 -14.06 17.96
CA LEU A 199 -17.44 -13.78 17.40
C LEU A 199 -18.49 -13.91 18.51
N LYS A 200 -18.84 -12.78 19.13
CA LYS A 200 -19.92 -12.66 20.12
C LYS A 200 -21.14 -11.99 19.52
#